data_89b1eebdaebf81f5e9196d2d3d3c27a5
#
_entry.id   89b1eebdaebf81f5e9196d2d3d3c27a5
#
_cell.length_a   1.000
_cell.length_b   1.000
_cell.length_c   1.000
_cell.angle_alpha   90.00
_cell.angle_beta   90.00
_cell.angle_gamma   90.00
#
_symmetry.space_group_name_H-M   'P 1'
#
loop_
_entity.id
_entity.type
_entity.pdbx_description
1 polymer ?
#
loop_
_entity_poly.entity_id
_entity_poly.type
_entity_poly.pdbx_seq_one_letter_code
_entity_poly.pdbx_strand_id
1 'polypeptide(L)'
;MNRNFVVLILVLIVIALLFYPVIFKNRETARNLDSKGLSVDTLQERPNDKELRTDKIRSSRRNAITNAAEIIEPAVVSVNVIKTKMVKRRRGFFFGFYDEVPYNIQGIGSGVIFSKDGFIITNAHVVEGATEIKVILTDTRQFDAKVIGIDKSHDISVLKINGNNLPYAKFGDSDDLIIGEWAIALGNPYGFLIKDSKPSVSVGVISALNRDFAENNDGKIYRHMVQTDAAINSGNSGGPLVNIYGEIIGINTFIFSESGGNIGIGFAIPINTVKKSARELIEYGKIRQIWFGFKVQELNQLIASHLKLKSLDGVLVNYIQRKSPAALTGLKEGDIVVEINGNTIKDTRDAELAVSDISVGDKIRIGILRDGKPLEIVLNAVENR
;
A
#
# COMPACT_ATOMS: atom_id res chain seq x y z
N MET A 1 -48.81 -55.43 -20.80
CA MET A 1 -47.67 -55.11 -19.96
C MET A 1 -46.44 -55.76 -20.59
N ASN A 2 -45.44 -55.00 -20.96
CA ASN A 2 -44.35 -55.46 -21.83
C ASN A 2 -43.44 -56.43 -21.04
N ARG A 3 -43.17 -57.60 -21.56
CA ARG A 3 -42.40 -58.70 -20.91
C ARG A 3 -41.04 -58.22 -20.41
N ASN A 4 -40.43 -57.23 -21.09
CA ASN A 4 -39.15 -56.64 -20.71
C ASN A 4 -39.28 -55.72 -19.47
N PHE A 5 -40.44 -55.12 -19.22
CA PHE A 5 -40.68 -54.26 -18.04
C PHE A 5 -40.85 -55.14 -16.77
N VAL A 6 -41.46 -56.29 -16.87
CA VAL A 6 -41.58 -57.23 -15.75
C VAL A 6 -40.21 -57.81 -15.36
N VAL A 7 -39.38 -58.13 -16.36
CA VAL A 7 -38.00 -58.61 -16.13
C VAL A 7 -37.15 -57.52 -15.44
N LEU A 8 -37.30 -56.28 -15.84
CA LEU A 8 -36.56 -55.17 -15.23
C LEU A 8 -36.95 -54.99 -13.75
N ILE A 9 -38.22 -55.06 -13.42
CA ILE A 9 -38.68 -54.96 -12.01
C ILE A 9 -38.16 -56.10 -11.18
N LEU A 10 -38.21 -57.40 -11.72
CA LEU A 10 -37.66 -58.53 -11.01
C LEU A 10 -36.16 -58.45 -10.76
N VAL A 11 -35.39 -57.91 -11.71
CA VAL A 11 -33.94 -57.65 -11.54
C VAL A 11 -33.69 -56.60 -10.46
N LEU A 12 -34.44 -55.47 -10.42
CA LEU A 12 -34.34 -54.48 -9.40
C LEU A 12 -34.69 -55.00 -7.99
N ILE A 13 -35.70 -55.86 -7.89
CA ILE A 13 -36.07 -56.50 -6.61
C ILE A 13 -34.96 -57.45 -6.13
N VAL A 14 -34.37 -58.23 -7.01
CA VAL A 14 -33.27 -59.15 -6.67
C VAL A 14 -32.02 -58.35 -6.22
N ILE A 15 -31.69 -57.23 -6.90
CA ILE A 15 -30.62 -56.33 -6.50
C ILE A 15 -30.91 -55.72 -5.12
N ALA A 16 -32.14 -55.27 -4.89
CA ALA A 16 -32.52 -54.72 -3.59
C ALA A 16 -32.43 -55.75 -2.46
N LEU A 17 -32.81 -57.01 -2.71
CA LEU A 17 -32.68 -58.05 -1.72
C LEU A 17 -31.23 -58.50 -1.46
N LEU A 18 -30.35 -58.42 -2.45
CA LEU A 18 -28.94 -58.77 -2.30
C LEU A 18 -28.19 -57.68 -1.50
N PHE A 19 -28.57 -56.43 -1.63
CA PHE A 19 -27.94 -55.33 -0.92
C PHE A 19 -28.62 -54.99 0.43
N TYR A 20 -29.80 -55.47 0.69
CA TYR A 20 -30.56 -55.25 1.93
C TYR A 20 -29.75 -55.61 3.19
N PRO A 21 -29.10 -56.78 3.29
CA PRO A 21 -28.34 -57.14 4.50
C PRO A 21 -27.08 -56.27 4.68
N VAL A 22 -26.46 -55.74 3.59
CA VAL A 22 -25.29 -54.91 3.65
C VAL A 22 -25.66 -53.52 4.18
N ILE A 23 -26.81 -52.98 3.74
CA ILE A 23 -27.27 -51.64 4.18
C ILE A 23 -27.74 -51.68 5.63
N PHE A 24 -28.40 -52.71 6.07
CA PHE A 24 -28.89 -52.86 7.45
C PHE A 24 -27.77 -53.22 8.44
N LYS A 25 -26.80 -54.04 8.03
CA LYS A 25 -25.65 -54.37 8.89
C LYS A 25 -24.76 -53.12 9.16
N ASN A 26 -24.62 -52.24 8.19
CA ASN A 26 -23.93 -50.96 8.39
C ASN A 26 -24.71 -49.99 9.28
N ARG A 27 -26.04 -50.05 9.33
CA ARG A 27 -26.85 -49.24 10.25
C ARG A 27 -26.78 -49.69 11.71
N GLU A 28 -26.69 -50.99 11.96
CA GLU A 28 -26.48 -51.50 13.33
C GLU A 28 -25.05 -51.20 13.84
N THR A 29 -24.03 -51.29 12.99
CA THR A 29 -22.65 -50.92 13.36
C THR A 29 -22.52 -49.42 13.61
N ALA A 30 -23.21 -48.59 12.85
CA ALA A 30 -23.25 -47.14 13.10
C ALA A 30 -24.00 -46.79 14.40
N ARG A 31 -25.09 -47.51 14.72
CA ARG A 31 -25.80 -47.27 15.99
C ARG A 31 -25.03 -47.75 17.22
N ASN A 32 -24.22 -48.79 17.11
CA ASN A 32 -23.38 -49.30 18.20
C ASN A 32 -22.10 -48.51 18.39
N LEU A 33 -21.65 -47.68 17.42
CA LEU A 33 -20.56 -46.73 17.57
C LEU A 33 -21.00 -45.47 18.27
N ASP A 34 -22.27 -45.04 18.12
CA ASP A 34 -22.82 -43.86 18.79
C ASP A 34 -23.13 -44.06 20.29
N SER A 35 -23.22 -45.32 20.78
CA SER A 35 -23.57 -45.59 22.18
C SER A 35 -22.41 -45.93 23.09
N LYS A 36 -21.17 -46.00 22.58
CA LYS A 36 -19.97 -46.36 23.38
C LYS A 36 -18.83 -45.34 23.36
N GLY A 37 -19.06 -44.08 23.11
CA GLY A 37 -17.92 -43.20 22.94
C GLY A 37 -17.99 -41.76 23.39
N LEU A 38 -19.14 -41.21 23.64
CA LEU A 38 -19.23 -39.85 24.21
C LEU A 38 -20.15 -39.86 25.43
N SER A 39 -19.59 -40.16 26.58
CA SER A 39 -20.27 -39.77 27.81
C SER A 39 -20.24 -38.22 27.88
N VAL A 40 -21.38 -37.61 28.17
CA VAL A 40 -21.53 -36.17 28.37
C VAL A 40 -20.54 -35.65 29.45
N ASP A 41 -20.04 -36.56 30.31
CA ASP A 41 -19.00 -36.25 31.29
C ASP A 41 -17.63 -35.93 30.73
N THR A 42 -17.30 -36.30 29.50
CA THR A 42 -16.05 -35.89 28.84
C THR A 42 -16.10 -34.43 28.35
N LEU A 43 -17.27 -33.80 28.33
CA LEU A 43 -17.44 -32.39 28.02
C LEU A 43 -17.44 -31.48 29.24
N GLN A 44 -17.44 -32.06 30.46
CA GLN A 44 -17.31 -31.33 31.72
C GLN A 44 -15.85 -31.35 32.15
N GLU A 45 -15.10 -30.31 31.71
CA GLU A 45 -13.77 -30.03 32.24
C GLU A 45 -13.88 -29.74 33.75
N ARG A 46 -12.99 -30.33 34.57
CA ARG A 46 -12.92 -30.06 35.99
C ARG A 46 -12.70 -28.56 36.24
N PRO A 47 -13.44 -27.90 37.11
CA PRO A 47 -13.40 -26.44 37.30
C PRO A 47 -11.99 -25.86 37.52
N ASN A 48 -11.13 -26.53 38.29
CA ASN A 48 -9.77 -26.06 38.59
C ASN A 48 -8.79 -26.14 37.39
N ASP A 49 -8.93 -27.13 36.50
CA ASP A 49 -8.09 -27.23 35.29
C ASP A 49 -8.50 -26.20 34.25
N LYS A 50 -9.74 -25.77 34.28
CA LYS A 50 -10.31 -24.80 33.34
C LYS A 50 -9.81 -23.37 33.63
N GLU A 51 -9.74 -22.96 34.91
CA GLU A 51 -9.22 -21.65 35.29
C GLU A 51 -7.72 -21.53 35.01
N LEU A 52 -6.91 -22.50 35.39
CA LEU A 52 -5.47 -22.52 35.13
C LEU A 52 -5.11 -22.59 33.65
N ARG A 53 -5.87 -23.34 32.84
CA ARG A 53 -5.74 -23.36 31.39
C ARG A 53 -6.18 -22.04 30.78
N THR A 54 -7.28 -21.47 31.25
CA THR A 54 -7.82 -20.21 30.72
C THR A 54 -6.83 -19.05 30.97
N ASP A 55 -6.17 -18.98 32.11
CA ASP A 55 -5.18 -17.94 32.37
C ASP A 55 -3.88 -18.11 31.58
N LYS A 56 -3.39 -19.36 31.44
CA LYS A 56 -2.27 -19.65 30.54
C LYS A 56 -2.58 -19.34 29.06
N ILE A 57 -3.77 -19.68 28.58
CA ILE A 57 -4.20 -19.38 27.23
C ILE A 57 -4.41 -17.87 27.05
N ARG A 58 -5.00 -17.18 28.03
CA ARG A 58 -5.14 -15.71 27.98
C ARG A 58 -3.78 -15.00 27.90
N SER A 59 -2.82 -15.42 28.70
CA SER A 59 -1.47 -14.83 28.69
C SER A 59 -0.72 -15.14 27.38
N SER A 60 -0.90 -16.33 26.79
CA SER A 60 -0.26 -16.70 25.51
C SER A 60 -0.91 -16.06 24.29
N ARG A 61 -2.20 -15.67 24.35
CA ARG A 61 -2.90 -14.96 23.28
C ARG A 61 -2.49 -13.50 23.16
N ARG A 62 -2.06 -12.87 24.25
CA ARG A 62 -1.53 -11.50 24.24
C ARG A 62 -0.03 -11.54 24.00
N ASN A 63 0.36 -11.23 22.78
CA ASN A 63 1.75 -11.15 22.32
C ASN A 63 2.03 -9.77 21.71
N ALA A 64 3.25 -9.54 21.24
CA ALA A 64 3.64 -8.27 20.64
C ALA A 64 2.72 -7.86 19.46
N ILE A 65 2.32 -8.85 18.62
CA ILE A 65 1.45 -8.60 17.46
C ILE A 65 0.06 -8.13 17.89
N THR A 66 -0.58 -8.84 18.84
CA THR A 66 -1.92 -8.48 19.28
C THR A 66 -1.94 -7.15 20.03
N ASN A 67 -0.87 -6.84 20.77
CA ASN A 67 -0.72 -5.54 21.46
C ASN A 67 -0.54 -4.41 20.43
N ALA A 68 0.30 -4.60 19.41
CA ALA A 68 0.48 -3.61 18.34
C ALA A 68 -0.84 -3.35 17.60
N ALA A 69 -1.60 -4.40 17.28
CA ALA A 69 -2.91 -4.27 16.65
C ALA A 69 -3.91 -3.49 17.54
N GLU A 70 -3.97 -3.78 18.84
CA GLU A 70 -4.83 -3.03 19.80
C GLU A 70 -4.46 -1.55 19.88
N ILE A 71 -3.17 -1.20 19.80
CA ILE A 71 -2.69 0.20 19.84
C ILE A 71 -3.11 0.98 18.60
N ILE A 72 -2.93 0.37 17.41
CA ILE A 72 -3.13 1.07 16.15
C ILE A 72 -4.59 1.05 15.67
N GLU A 73 -5.36 -0.02 16.00
CA GLU A 73 -6.73 -0.24 15.52
C GLU A 73 -7.62 1.00 15.58
N PRO A 74 -7.67 1.76 16.72
CA PRO A 74 -8.59 2.91 16.78
C PRO A 74 -8.28 4.03 15.78
N ALA A 75 -7.02 4.15 15.34
CA ALA A 75 -6.59 5.18 14.41
C ALA A 75 -6.78 4.80 12.93
N VAL A 76 -7.04 3.51 12.63
CA VAL A 76 -7.28 3.03 11.27
C VAL A 76 -8.71 3.36 10.85
N VAL A 77 -8.87 3.94 9.68
CA VAL A 77 -10.18 4.39 9.19
C VAL A 77 -10.52 3.81 7.82
N SER A 78 -11.81 3.68 7.55
CA SER A 78 -12.32 3.43 6.20
C SER A 78 -12.44 4.76 5.45
N VAL A 79 -11.94 4.81 4.22
CA VAL A 79 -12.04 5.96 3.32
C VAL A 79 -12.96 5.60 2.16
N ASN A 80 -14.15 6.17 2.17
CA ASN A 80 -15.17 5.94 1.14
C ASN A 80 -15.25 7.17 0.24
N VAL A 81 -15.17 6.96 -1.05
CA VAL A 81 -15.15 8.04 -2.03
C VAL A 81 -16.26 7.86 -3.07
N ILE A 82 -16.83 8.97 -3.49
CA ILE A 82 -17.72 9.04 -4.65
C ILE A 82 -16.98 9.79 -5.75
N LYS A 83 -16.86 9.15 -6.92
CA LYS A 83 -16.29 9.74 -8.13
C LYS A 83 -17.38 9.88 -9.16
N THR A 84 -17.65 11.09 -9.64
CA THR A 84 -18.64 11.32 -10.68
C THR A 84 -17.97 11.32 -12.04
N LYS A 85 -18.36 10.39 -12.92
CA LYS A 85 -17.94 10.34 -14.32
C LYS A 85 -19.11 10.70 -15.23
N MET A 86 -18.88 11.56 -16.22
CA MET A 86 -19.84 11.81 -17.28
C MET A 86 -19.76 10.65 -18.29
N VAL A 87 -20.87 9.93 -18.47
CA VAL A 87 -20.99 8.84 -19.44
C VAL A 87 -21.93 9.24 -20.57
N LYS A 88 -21.53 8.98 -21.82
CA LYS A 88 -22.38 9.25 -22.97
C LYS A 88 -23.47 8.19 -23.07
N ARG A 89 -24.71 8.60 -22.85
CA ARG A 89 -25.89 7.75 -23.00
C ARG A 89 -26.61 8.09 -24.32
N ARG A 90 -26.86 7.08 -25.15
CA ARG A 90 -27.57 7.27 -26.43
C ARG A 90 -29.02 7.65 -26.17
N ARG A 91 -29.45 8.82 -26.72
CA ARG A 91 -30.81 9.32 -26.65
C ARG A 91 -31.55 8.92 -27.94
N GLY A 92 -32.45 7.94 -27.83
CA GLY A 92 -33.31 7.52 -28.92
C GLY A 92 -32.71 6.50 -29.90
N PHE A 93 -33.59 5.80 -30.61
CA PHE A 93 -33.24 4.68 -31.49
C PHE A 93 -32.79 5.12 -32.92
N PHE A 94 -33.17 6.33 -33.35
CA PHE A 94 -33.04 6.74 -34.75
C PHE A 94 -32.05 7.87 -35.03
N PHE A 95 -31.70 8.73 -34.07
CA PHE A 95 -30.74 9.81 -34.31
C PHE A 95 -29.63 9.70 -33.27
N GLY A 96 -28.38 9.65 -33.73
CA GLY A 96 -27.20 9.42 -32.93
C GLY A 96 -26.84 10.54 -31.92
N PHE A 97 -27.85 11.08 -31.24
CA PHE A 97 -27.65 12.04 -30.14
C PHE A 97 -27.22 11.30 -28.87
N TYR A 98 -26.20 11.84 -28.22
CA TYR A 98 -25.70 11.36 -26.94
C TYR A 98 -25.92 12.45 -25.90
N ASP A 99 -26.56 12.08 -24.79
CA ASP A 99 -26.59 12.91 -23.58
C ASP A 99 -25.44 12.49 -22.68
N GLU A 100 -24.74 13.46 -22.11
CA GLU A 100 -23.79 13.18 -21.03
C GLU A 100 -24.56 13.15 -19.71
N VAL A 101 -24.59 11.98 -19.07
CA VAL A 101 -25.23 11.80 -17.76
C VAL A 101 -24.18 11.50 -16.70
N PRO A 102 -24.29 12.11 -15.51
CA PRO A 102 -23.38 11.80 -14.41
C PRO A 102 -23.62 10.37 -13.92
N TYR A 103 -22.53 9.62 -13.78
CA TYR A 103 -22.51 8.28 -13.20
C TYR A 103 -21.59 8.26 -12.00
N ASN A 104 -22.12 7.91 -10.83
CA ASN A 104 -21.37 7.85 -9.60
C ASN A 104 -20.72 6.48 -9.42
N ILE A 105 -19.40 6.48 -9.27
CA ILE A 105 -18.60 5.30 -8.95
C ILE A 105 -18.19 5.41 -7.49
N GLN A 106 -18.47 4.38 -6.71
CA GLN A 106 -18.00 4.28 -5.33
C GLN A 106 -16.62 3.62 -5.33
N GLY A 107 -15.68 4.23 -4.63
CA GLY A 107 -14.36 3.68 -4.34
C GLY A 107 -14.20 3.51 -2.83
N ILE A 108 -13.37 2.56 -2.45
CA ILE A 108 -13.11 2.23 -1.05
C ILE A 108 -11.61 2.05 -0.87
N GLY A 109 -11.11 2.56 0.24
CA GLY A 109 -9.75 2.37 0.72
C GLY A 109 -9.67 2.49 2.22
N SER A 110 -8.48 2.52 2.71
CA SER A 110 -8.16 2.73 4.13
C SER A 110 -7.37 4.01 4.33
N GLY A 111 -7.28 4.44 5.57
CA GLY A 111 -6.43 5.54 6.00
C GLY A 111 -6.01 5.35 7.44
N VAL A 112 -5.13 6.21 7.91
CA VAL A 112 -4.72 6.26 9.32
C VAL A 112 -4.69 7.70 9.81
N ILE A 113 -5.35 7.96 10.95
CA ILE A 113 -5.29 9.25 11.64
C ILE A 113 -3.94 9.34 12.33
N PHE A 114 -3.15 10.36 12.07
CA PHE A 114 -1.81 10.54 12.66
C PHE A 114 -1.69 11.78 13.54
N SER A 115 -2.75 12.56 13.67
CA SER A 115 -2.76 13.71 14.59
C SER A 115 -4.09 13.84 15.31
N LYS A 116 -4.05 14.37 16.54
CA LYS A 116 -5.25 14.70 17.34
C LYS A 116 -6.18 15.70 16.64
N ASP A 117 -5.64 16.48 15.72
CA ASP A 117 -6.40 17.48 14.96
C ASP A 117 -7.19 16.86 13.78
N GLY A 118 -7.03 15.54 13.53
CA GLY A 118 -7.79 14.83 12.51
C GLY A 118 -7.16 14.84 11.12
N PHE A 119 -5.84 14.96 11.02
CA PHE A 119 -5.14 14.68 9.78
C PHE A 119 -5.02 13.17 9.57
N ILE A 120 -5.25 12.74 8.34
CA ILE A 120 -5.27 11.34 7.91
C ILE A 120 -4.35 11.18 6.72
N ILE A 121 -3.54 10.12 6.72
CA ILE A 121 -2.81 9.65 5.55
C ILE A 121 -3.64 8.57 4.85
N THR A 122 -3.66 8.64 3.53
CA THR A 122 -4.16 7.59 2.63
C THR A 122 -3.37 7.63 1.31
N ASN A 123 -3.62 6.70 0.40
CA ASN A 123 -3.02 6.78 -0.94
C ASN A 123 -3.74 7.82 -1.82
N ALA A 124 -2.97 8.43 -2.74
CA ALA A 124 -3.50 9.37 -3.72
C ALA A 124 -4.55 8.72 -4.62
N HIS A 125 -4.30 7.50 -5.11
CA HIS A 125 -5.22 6.78 -6.00
C HIS A 125 -6.58 6.48 -5.37
N VAL A 126 -6.66 6.38 -4.03
CA VAL A 126 -7.92 6.19 -3.30
C VAL A 126 -8.82 7.40 -3.50
N VAL A 127 -8.28 8.60 -3.35
CA VAL A 127 -9.06 9.86 -3.31
C VAL A 127 -9.01 10.67 -4.60
N GLU A 128 -8.15 10.35 -5.53
CA GLU A 128 -8.01 11.07 -6.80
C GLU A 128 -9.32 11.07 -7.58
N GLY A 129 -9.78 12.27 -7.99
CA GLY A 129 -11.02 12.47 -8.71
C GLY A 129 -12.28 12.26 -7.84
N ALA A 130 -12.16 12.15 -6.52
CA ALA A 130 -13.32 12.08 -5.63
C ALA A 130 -14.05 13.43 -5.58
N THR A 131 -15.38 13.38 -5.69
CA THR A 131 -16.27 14.53 -5.47
C THR A 131 -16.71 14.62 -4.02
N GLU A 132 -16.81 13.48 -3.35
CA GLU A 132 -17.14 13.38 -1.93
C GLU A 132 -16.25 12.32 -1.27
N ILE A 133 -15.80 12.59 -0.04
CA ILE A 133 -15.01 11.67 0.76
C ILE A 133 -15.61 11.57 2.15
N LYS A 134 -15.97 10.35 2.54
CA LYS A 134 -16.43 10.03 3.89
C LYS A 134 -15.43 9.12 4.58
N VAL A 135 -15.10 9.49 5.80
CA VAL A 135 -14.21 8.71 6.68
C VAL A 135 -15.05 8.09 7.80
N ILE A 136 -14.88 6.79 8.01
CA ILE A 136 -15.56 6.05 9.06
C ILE A 136 -14.53 5.48 10.02
N LEU A 137 -14.67 5.82 11.29
CA LEU A 137 -13.82 5.33 12.37
C LEU A 137 -14.27 3.95 12.85
N THR A 138 -13.41 3.27 13.59
CA THR A 138 -13.72 1.95 14.20
C THR A 138 -14.85 2.00 15.22
N ASP A 139 -15.10 3.15 15.84
CA ASP A 139 -16.23 3.40 16.74
C ASP A 139 -17.50 3.83 16.01
N THR A 140 -17.56 3.67 14.69
CA THR A 140 -18.70 3.98 13.79
C THR A 140 -18.98 5.46 13.55
N ARG A 141 -18.23 6.39 14.16
CA ARG A 141 -18.34 7.80 13.85
C ARG A 141 -17.98 8.06 12.39
N GLN A 142 -18.74 8.91 11.73
CA GLN A 142 -18.57 9.26 10.32
C GLN A 142 -18.28 10.76 10.18
N PHE A 143 -17.36 11.08 9.29
CA PHE A 143 -16.95 12.46 9.04
C PHE A 143 -16.83 12.71 7.54
N ASP A 144 -17.25 13.89 7.09
CA ASP A 144 -16.85 14.38 5.79
C ASP A 144 -15.40 14.82 5.84
N ALA A 145 -14.60 14.35 4.88
CA ALA A 145 -13.19 14.67 4.82
C ALA A 145 -12.88 15.62 3.66
N LYS A 146 -11.92 16.51 3.90
CA LYS A 146 -11.37 17.41 2.88
C LYS A 146 -9.98 16.94 2.50
N VAL A 147 -9.67 16.96 1.21
CA VAL A 147 -8.30 16.76 0.72
C VAL A 147 -7.50 18.03 1.02
N ILE A 148 -6.44 17.90 1.82
CA ILE A 148 -5.49 18.98 2.08
C ILE A 148 -4.51 19.10 0.92
N GLY A 149 -4.04 17.95 0.40
CA GLY A 149 -3.17 17.89 -0.75
C GLY A 149 -2.94 16.46 -1.21
N ILE A 150 -2.39 16.35 -2.42
CA ILE A 150 -2.08 15.08 -3.08
C ILE A 150 -0.66 15.13 -3.62
N ASP A 151 0.14 14.15 -3.26
CA ASP A 151 1.42 13.79 -3.87
C ASP A 151 1.18 12.60 -4.81
N LYS A 152 1.01 12.90 -6.09
CA LYS A 152 0.76 11.86 -7.11
C LYS A 152 1.98 11.00 -7.37
N SER A 153 3.17 11.60 -7.26
CA SER A 153 4.43 10.92 -7.53
C SER A 153 4.68 9.78 -6.53
N HIS A 154 4.46 10.03 -5.25
CA HIS A 154 4.64 9.02 -4.20
C HIS A 154 3.34 8.32 -3.79
N ASP A 155 2.23 8.57 -4.49
CA ASP A 155 0.91 7.98 -4.21
C ASP A 155 0.41 8.25 -2.78
N ILE A 156 0.62 9.47 -2.26
CA ILE A 156 0.25 9.89 -0.91
C ILE A 156 -0.80 11.01 -0.96
N SER A 157 -1.78 10.95 -0.08
CA SER A 157 -2.72 12.05 0.14
C SER A 157 -2.93 12.30 1.63
N VAL A 158 -3.07 13.59 1.96
CA VAL A 158 -3.46 14.03 3.31
C VAL A 158 -4.89 14.52 3.28
N LEU A 159 -5.71 13.91 4.16
CA LEU A 159 -7.09 14.33 4.39
C LEU A 159 -7.21 15.02 5.75
N LYS A 160 -8.28 15.78 5.93
CA LYS A 160 -8.64 16.45 7.19
C LYS A 160 -10.09 16.19 7.51
N ILE A 161 -10.34 15.68 8.71
CA ILE A 161 -11.66 15.61 9.34
C ILE A 161 -11.74 16.55 10.53
N ASN A 162 -12.94 17.00 10.86
CA ASN A 162 -13.20 17.82 12.04
C ASN A 162 -13.96 16.98 13.07
N GLY A 163 -13.33 16.68 14.19
CA GLY A 163 -13.91 15.89 15.27
C GLY A 163 -13.20 16.09 16.58
N ASN A 164 -13.86 15.74 17.67
CA ASN A 164 -13.29 15.78 19.03
C ASN A 164 -12.86 14.39 19.46
N ASN A 165 -11.84 14.30 20.30
CA ASN A 165 -11.32 13.05 20.86
C ASN A 165 -11.04 12.00 19.76
N LEU A 166 -10.32 12.44 18.71
CA LEU A 166 -9.92 11.56 17.62
C LEU A 166 -8.72 10.70 18.08
N PRO A 167 -8.80 9.37 17.91
CA PRO A 167 -7.64 8.51 18.10
C PRO A 167 -6.60 8.83 17.02
N TYR A 168 -5.32 8.71 17.35
CA TYR A 168 -4.25 8.90 16.38
C TYR A 168 -3.07 7.96 16.65
N ALA A 169 -2.38 7.58 15.60
CA ALA A 169 -1.21 6.73 15.62
C ALA A 169 0.09 7.53 15.63
N LYS A 170 1.15 6.90 16.11
CA LYS A 170 2.50 7.44 16.07
C LYS A 170 3.23 6.96 14.82
N PHE A 171 4.07 7.82 14.27
CA PHE A 171 5.03 7.43 13.24
C PHE A 171 6.25 6.76 13.87
N GLY A 172 6.66 5.62 13.31
CA GLY A 172 7.95 4.98 13.55
C GLY A 172 9.06 5.59 12.68
N ASP A 173 10.08 4.79 12.41
CA ASP A 173 11.21 5.14 11.54
C ASP A 173 11.41 4.04 10.50
N SER A 174 11.37 4.39 9.21
CA SER A 174 11.58 3.43 8.13
C SER A 174 13.05 3.23 7.76
N ASP A 175 13.96 4.05 8.30
CA ASP A 175 15.40 3.91 8.05
C ASP A 175 16.05 2.91 9.02
N ASP A 176 15.36 2.57 10.13
CA ASP A 176 15.81 1.59 11.14
C ASP A 176 15.16 0.20 10.99
N LEU A 177 14.56 -0.10 9.84
CA LEU A 177 13.87 -1.38 9.60
C LEU A 177 14.87 -2.52 9.38
N ILE A 178 14.52 -3.69 9.93
CA ILE A 178 15.34 -4.92 9.81
C ILE A 178 14.57 -5.96 9.01
N ILE A 179 15.22 -6.53 7.98
CA ILE A 179 14.64 -7.64 7.22
C ILE A 179 14.40 -8.83 8.14
N GLY A 180 13.19 -9.38 8.13
CA GLY A 180 12.74 -10.46 8.98
C GLY A 180 12.01 -10.01 10.25
N GLU A 181 11.98 -8.72 10.60
CA GLU A 181 11.16 -8.24 11.71
C GLU A 181 9.66 -8.30 11.37
N TRP A 182 8.82 -8.38 12.42
CA TRP A 182 7.37 -8.45 12.24
C TRP A 182 6.81 -7.18 11.59
N ALA A 183 6.01 -7.38 10.57
CA ALA A 183 5.24 -6.35 9.89
C ALA A 183 3.74 -6.68 9.99
N ILE A 184 2.95 -5.75 10.51
CA ILE A 184 1.52 -5.91 10.74
C ILE A 184 0.81 -4.92 9.83
N ALA A 185 0.09 -5.41 8.81
CA ALA A 185 -0.68 -4.59 7.91
C ALA A 185 -2.13 -4.53 8.34
N LEU A 186 -2.68 -3.30 8.42
CA LEU A 186 -4.07 -3.08 8.75
C LEU A 186 -4.78 -2.34 7.61
N GLY A 187 -6.09 -2.61 7.50
CA GLY A 187 -6.97 -1.90 6.59
C GLY A 187 -8.43 -2.08 6.97
N ASN A 188 -9.25 -1.08 6.65
CA ASN A 188 -10.68 -1.09 6.96
C ASN A 188 -11.53 -0.86 5.70
N PRO A 189 -11.48 -1.78 4.70
CA PRO A 189 -12.17 -1.58 3.44
C PRO A 189 -13.70 -1.65 3.56
N TYR A 190 -14.22 -2.30 4.57
CA TYR A 190 -15.65 -2.62 4.68
C TYR A 190 -16.36 -1.87 5.81
N GLY A 191 -15.76 -0.83 6.36
CA GLY A 191 -16.31 -0.09 7.51
C GLY A 191 -17.72 0.50 7.30
N PHE A 192 -18.20 0.57 6.06
CA PHE A 192 -19.56 1.02 5.74
C PHE A 192 -20.53 -0.14 5.44
N LEU A 193 -20.03 -1.33 5.09
CA LEU A 193 -20.86 -2.50 4.73
C LEU A 193 -21.09 -3.42 5.92
N ILE A 194 -20.14 -3.47 6.83
CA ILE A 194 -20.16 -4.38 7.98
C ILE A 194 -20.52 -3.57 9.23
N LYS A 195 -21.47 -4.07 10.03
CA LYS A 195 -21.87 -3.42 11.30
C LYS A 195 -20.71 -3.25 12.29
N ASP A 196 -19.68 -4.08 12.18
CA ASP A 196 -18.44 -4.00 12.92
C ASP A 196 -17.40 -3.27 12.07
N SER A 197 -17.14 -2.00 12.38
CA SER A 197 -16.20 -1.13 11.64
C SER A 197 -14.73 -1.42 11.98
N LYS A 198 -14.39 -2.61 12.48
CA LYS A 198 -13.03 -2.97 12.83
C LYS A 198 -12.16 -3.26 11.60
N PRO A 199 -10.89 -2.85 11.62
CA PRO A 199 -9.98 -3.15 10.53
C PRO A 199 -9.61 -4.63 10.50
N SER A 200 -9.35 -5.13 9.30
CA SER A 200 -8.70 -6.41 9.11
C SER A 200 -7.22 -6.28 9.43
N VAL A 201 -6.66 -7.30 10.07
CA VAL A 201 -5.25 -7.39 10.44
C VAL A 201 -4.62 -8.57 9.70
N SER A 202 -3.51 -8.34 9.02
CA SER A 202 -2.66 -9.39 8.48
C SER A 202 -1.23 -9.21 9.00
N VAL A 203 -0.51 -10.32 9.15
CA VAL A 203 0.82 -10.35 9.77
C VAL A 203 1.79 -11.07 8.86
N GLY A 204 2.95 -10.52 8.73
CA GLY A 204 4.09 -11.08 8.01
C GLY A 204 5.39 -10.49 8.56
N VAL A 205 6.39 -10.40 7.72
CA VAL A 205 7.68 -9.82 8.04
C VAL A 205 8.08 -8.75 7.01
N ILE A 206 9.07 -7.94 7.34
CA ILE A 206 9.77 -7.13 6.35
C ILE A 206 10.59 -8.09 5.47
N SER A 207 10.12 -8.32 4.24
CA SER A 207 10.76 -9.27 3.32
C SER A 207 11.97 -8.68 2.61
N ALA A 208 11.94 -7.38 2.32
CA ALA A 208 13.04 -6.64 1.72
C ALA A 208 12.84 -5.13 1.91
N LEU A 209 13.94 -4.40 1.78
CA LEU A 209 13.99 -2.94 1.85
C LEU A 209 14.56 -2.38 0.53
N ASN A 210 14.33 -1.09 0.32
CA ASN A 210 14.88 -0.34 -0.82
C ASN A 210 14.53 -0.96 -2.18
N ARG A 211 13.26 -1.39 -2.35
CA ARG A 211 12.77 -1.89 -3.63
C ARG A 211 12.38 -0.73 -4.52
N ASP A 212 13.06 -0.61 -5.65
CA ASP A 212 12.78 0.37 -6.68
C ASP A 212 12.05 -0.30 -7.85
N PHE A 213 11.00 0.34 -8.33
CA PHE A 213 10.27 -0.13 -9.50
C PHE A 213 10.59 0.74 -10.70
N ALA A 214 10.63 0.10 -11.87
CA ALA A 214 10.65 0.83 -13.12
C ALA A 214 9.41 1.73 -13.21
N GLU A 215 9.59 2.95 -13.74
CA GLU A 215 8.51 3.89 -13.92
C GLU A 215 7.35 3.21 -14.68
N ASN A 216 6.19 3.18 -14.05
CA ASN A 216 4.97 2.75 -14.70
C ASN A 216 4.46 3.93 -15.54
N ASN A 217 3.72 3.64 -16.62
CA ASN A 217 3.10 4.63 -17.52
C ASN A 217 2.21 5.67 -16.79
N ASP A 218 2.02 5.51 -15.47
CA ASP A 218 1.17 6.35 -14.61
C ASP A 218 1.92 7.52 -13.97
N GLY A 219 3.23 7.68 -14.20
CA GLY A 219 4.06 8.75 -13.63
C GLY A 219 4.28 8.65 -12.12
N LYS A 220 4.08 7.46 -11.53
CA LYS A 220 4.32 7.21 -10.11
C LYS A 220 5.75 6.74 -9.88
N ILE A 221 6.36 7.24 -8.82
CA ILE A 221 7.73 6.94 -8.40
C ILE A 221 7.66 5.99 -7.20
N TYR A 222 7.91 4.72 -7.42
CA TYR A 222 7.98 3.72 -6.36
C TYR A 222 9.44 3.40 -6.05
N ARG A 223 10.02 4.17 -5.12
CA ARG A 223 11.40 4.01 -4.66
C ARG A 223 11.48 3.68 -3.18
N HIS A 224 12.56 2.99 -2.84
CA HIS A 224 12.86 2.59 -1.45
C HIS A 224 11.72 1.85 -0.77
N MET A 225 10.82 1.22 -1.56
CA MET A 225 9.63 0.56 -1.05
C MET A 225 9.98 -0.53 -0.04
N VAL A 226 9.18 -0.63 0.99
CA VAL A 226 9.21 -1.73 1.97
C VAL A 226 8.40 -2.89 1.41
N GLN A 227 9.05 -4.04 1.22
CA GLN A 227 8.39 -5.28 0.81
C GLN A 227 8.00 -6.10 2.05
N THR A 228 6.78 -6.65 2.05
CA THR A 228 6.28 -7.54 3.12
C THR A 228 5.49 -8.71 2.52
N ASP A 229 5.47 -9.84 3.22
CA ASP A 229 4.59 -10.96 2.94
C ASP A 229 3.27 -10.92 3.75
N ALA A 230 3.11 -9.92 4.64
CA ALA A 230 1.81 -9.61 5.21
C ALA A 230 0.77 -9.41 4.09
N ALA A 231 -0.38 -10.05 4.20
CA ALA A 231 -1.38 -10.03 3.15
C ALA A 231 -1.95 -8.61 2.95
N ILE A 232 -1.57 -7.97 1.84
CA ILE A 232 -2.16 -6.72 1.37
C ILE A 232 -3.15 -7.08 0.27
N ASN A 233 -4.40 -6.66 0.43
CA ASN A 233 -5.47 -6.88 -0.53
C ASN A 233 -6.16 -5.56 -0.88
N SER A 234 -6.98 -5.58 -1.92
CA SER A 234 -7.80 -4.44 -2.31
C SER A 234 -8.59 -3.91 -1.12
N GLY A 235 -8.44 -2.61 -0.84
CA GLY A 235 -9.04 -1.93 0.31
C GLY A 235 -8.10 -1.74 1.51
N ASN A 236 -7.01 -2.50 1.65
CA ASN A 236 -5.97 -2.19 2.63
C ASN A 236 -5.08 -1.02 2.18
N SER A 237 -5.13 -0.64 0.89
CA SER A 237 -4.41 0.51 0.35
C SER A 237 -4.74 1.79 1.12
N GLY A 238 -3.72 2.53 1.52
CA GLY A 238 -3.82 3.71 2.38
C GLY A 238 -3.84 3.42 3.89
N GLY A 239 -4.03 2.16 4.29
CA GLY A 239 -3.89 1.72 5.67
C GLY A 239 -2.43 1.58 6.10
N PRO A 240 -2.16 1.53 7.41
CA PRO A 240 -0.81 1.46 7.94
C PRO A 240 -0.20 0.05 7.84
N LEU A 241 1.12 0.00 7.60
CA LEU A 241 2.01 -1.08 7.98
C LEU A 241 2.68 -0.66 9.28
N VAL A 242 2.63 -1.49 10.33
CA VAL A 242 3.16 -1.13 11.65
C VAL A 242 4.16 -2.16 12.18
N ASN A 243 5.05 -1.70 13.06
CA ASN A 243 5.95 -2.55 13.82
C ASN A 243 5.25 -3.15 15.06
N ILE A 244 5.99 -3.94 15.85
CA ILE A 244 5.48 -4.57 17.08
C ILE A 244 5.12 -3.58 18.20
N TYR A 245 5.50 -2.31 18.07
CA TYR A 245 5.15 -1.25 19.00
C TYR A 245 3.85 -0.51 18.60
N GLY A 246 3.22 -0.90 17.48
CA GLY A 246 2.05 -0.22 16.91
C GLY A 246 2.39 1.12 16.27
N GLU A 247 3.65 1.37 15.93
CA GLU A 247 4.09 2.57 15.22
C GLU A 247 4.06 2.34 13.72
N ILE A 248 3.63 3.36 12.96
CA ILE A 248 3.54 3.30 11.51
C ILE A 248 4.94 3.32 10.90
N ILE A 249 5.30 2.25 10.19
CA ILE A 249 6.58 2.11 9.47
C ILE A 249 6.41 2.26 7.95
N GLY A 250 5.17 2.19 7.46
CA GLY A 250 4.84 2.40 6.06
C GLY A 250 3.34 2.53 5.83
N ILE A 251 2.97 2.89 4.60
CA ILE A 251 1.57 2.93 4.13
C ILE A 251 1.40 1.87 3.04
N ASN A 252 0.51 0.92 3.27
CA ASN A 252 0.17 -0.14 2.32
C ASN A 252 -0.32 0.47 1.01
N THR A 253 0.19 0.02 -0.13
CA THR A 253 -0.20 0.62 -1.40
C THR A 253 -0.62 -0.39 -2.47
N PHE A 254 0.24 -1.30 -2.88
CA PHE A 254 -0.09 -2.27 -3.92
C PHE A 254 0.53 -3.65 -3.68
N ILE A 255 0.07 -4.63 -4.46
CA ILE A 255 0.64 -5.97 -4.55
C ILE A 255 1.18 -6.19 -5.96
N PHE A 256 2.24 -6.97 -6.06
CA PHE A 256 2.69 -7.50 -7.35
C PHE A 256 1.92 -8.78 -7.62
N SER A 257 0.93 -8.74 -8.54
CA SER A 257 0.08 -9.89 -8.82
C SER A 257 -0.55 -9.79 -10.21
N GLU A 258 -0.46 -10.85 -11.00
CA GLU A 258 -1.12 -10.96 -12.30
C GLU A 258 -2.64 -11.18 -12.17
N SER A 259 -3.08 -11.81 -11.08
CA SER A 259 -4.49 -12.16 -10.83
C SER A 259 -5.24 -11.15 -9.97
N GLY A 260 -4.55 -10.14 -9.42
CA GLY A 260 -5.12 -9.13 -8.50
C GLY A 260 -5.27 -9.62 -7.04
N GLY A 261 -4.92 -10.87 -6.74
CA GLY A 261 -4.88 -11.41 -5.36
C GLY A 261 -3.47 -11.38 -4.77
N ASN A 262 -3.37 -11.36 -3.45
CA ASN A 262 -2.08 -11.42 -2.75
C ASN A 262 -1.40 -12.79 -2.95
N ILE A 263 -0.14 -12.77 -3.36
CA ILE A 263 0.72 -13.94 -3.55
C ILE A 263 1.93 -13.95 -2.59
N GLY A 264 1.84 -13.21 -1.46
CA GLY A 264 2.95 -13.06 -0.51
C GLY A 264 3.95 -11.97 -0.90
N ILE A 265 3.59 -11.07 -1.82
CA ILE A 265 4.43 -9.94 -2.25
C ILE A 265 3.59 -8.67 -2.20
N GLY A 266 3.71 -7.95 -1.09
CA GLY A 266 3.09 -6.66 -0.86
C GLY A 266 4.12 -5.56 -0.70
N PHE A 267 3.72 -4.31 -0.98
CA PHE A 267 4.58 -3.14 -0.89
C PHE A 267 3.92 -2.03 -0.10
N ALA A 268 4.73 -1.36 0.72
CA ALA A 268 4.34 -0.17 1.47
C ALA A 268 5.30 0.99 1.17
N ILE A 269 4.76 2.20 1.13
CA ILE A 269 5.53 3.43 1.02
C ILE A 269 6.20 3.67 2.38
N PRO A 270 7.53 3.86 2.45
CA PRO A 270 8.24 4.07 3.71
C PRO A 270 7.70 5.27 4.48
N ILE A 271 7.60 5.15 5.80
CA ILE A 271 7.00 6.23 6.61
C ILE A 271 7.80 7.54 6.55
N ASN A 272 9.13 7.49 6.36
CA ASN A 272 9.93 8.70 6.27
C ASN A 272 9.64 9.48 4.98
N THR A 273 9.35 8.80 3.86
CA THR A 273 8.82 9.43 2.63
C THR A 273 7.45 10.06 2.90
N VAL A 274 6.55 9.32 3.57
CA VAL A 274 5.21 9.81 3.94
C VAL A 274 5.29 11.06 4.82
N LYS A 275 6.19 11.09 5.81
CA LYS A 275 6.40 12.26 6.68
C LYS A 275 6.80 13.50 5.89
N LYS A 276 7.70 13.35 4.89
CA LYS A 276 8.14 14.46 4.02
C LYS A 276 6.97 15.00 3.19
N SER A 277 6.27 14.12 2.46
CA SER A 277 5.11 14.50 1.67
C SER A 277 4.01 15.12 2.53
N ALA A 278 3.67 14.51 3.67
CA ALA A 278 2.63 15.04 4.55
C ALA A 278 2.95 16.46 5.05
N ARG A 279 4.21 16.73 5.41
CA ARG A 279 4.65 18.10 5.82
C ARG A 279 4.42 19.11 4.70
N GLU A 280 4.88 18.80 3.47
CA GLU A 280 4.68 19.68 2.31
C GLU A 280 3.20 19.92 2.03
N LEU A 281 2.38 18.86 2.07
CA LEU A 281 0.95 18.95 1.80
C LEU A 281 0.20 19.75 2.87
N ILE A 282 0.55 19.61 4.15
CA ILE A 282 -0.10 20.37 5.24
C ILE A 282 0.31 21.85 5.20
N GLU A 283 1.58 22.15 4.95
CA GLU A 283 2.12 23.50 5.03
C GLU A 283 1.80 24.30 3.76
N TYR A 284 1.86 23.68 2.58
CA TYR A 284 1.74 24.37 1.29
C TYR A 284 0.54 23.94 0.44
N GLY A 285 -0.18 22.90 0.83
CA GLY A 285 -1.29 22.32 0.06
C GLY A 285 -0.86 21.53 -1.20
N LYS A 286 0.42 21.48 -1.49
CA LYS A 286 1.01 20.84 -2.68
C LYS A 286 2.45 20.43 -2.40
N ILE A 287 2.98 19.53 -3.21
CA ILE A 287 4.42 19.27 -3.26
C ILE A 287 5.05 20.39 -4.08
N ARG A 288 5.99 21.12 -3.47
CA ARG A 288 6.72 22.19 -4.15
C ARG A 288 7.72 21.59 -5.12
N GLN A 289 7.72 22.09 -6.35
CA GLN A 289 8.69 21.65 -7.34
C GLN A 289 10.07 22.22 -7.02
N ILE A 290 11.06 21.33 -6.97
CA ILE A 290 12.46 21.72 -6.79
C ILE A 290 13.04 22.28 -8.11
N TRP A 291 13.97 23.19 -7.96
CA TRP A 291 14.69 23.77 -9.08
C TRP A 291 16.16 23.98 -8.73
N PHE A 292 17.02 23.59 -9.63
CA PHE A 292 18.47 23.76 -9.51
C PHE A 292 19.02 24.72 -10.53
N GLY A 293 18.33 24.92 -11.64
CA GLY A 293 18.67 25.83 -12.70
C GLY A 293 19.75 25.31 -13.66
N PHE A 294 19.84 24.02 -13.85
CA PHE A 294 20.63 23.41 -14.91
C PHE A 294 19.83 22.32 -15.63
N LYS A 295 20.27 21.97 -16.84
CA LYS A 295 19.73 20.85 -17.62
C LYS A 295 20.84 19.88 -17.95
N VAL A 296 20.47 18.62 -18.06
CA VAL A 296 21.38 17.54 -18.43
C VAL A 296 20.90 16.82 -19.69
N GLN A 297 21.82 16.13 -20.33
CA GLN A 297 21.52 15.25 -21.46
C GLN A 297 22.36 13.98 -21.38
N GLU A 298 21.88 12.94 -22.05
CA GLU A 298 22.57 11.66 -22.21
C GLU A 298 23.94 11.84 -22.86
N LEU A 299 24.90 11.04 -22.41
CA LEU A 299 26.17 10.87 -23.09
C LEU A 299 26.01 9.93 -24.30
N ASN A 300 26.57 10.31 -25.42
CA ASN A 300 26.67 9.46 -26.60
C ASN A 300 28.14 9.33 -27.03
N GLN A 301 28.42 8.42 -27.98
CA GLN A 301 29.76 8.15 -28.47
C GLN A 301 30.52 9.38 -28.99
N LEU A 302 29.80 10.31 -29.65
CA LEU A 302 30.39 11.54 -30.20
C LEU A 302 30.81 12.48 -29.06
N ILE A 303 29.93 12.70 -28.09
CA ILE A 303 30.20 13.53 -26.90
C ILE A 303 31.35 12.93 -26.10
N ALA A 304 31.31 11.63 -25.82
CA ALA A 304 32.32 10.93 -25.05
C ALA A 304 33.70 11.00 -25.74
N SER A 305 33.76 10.84 -27.05
CA SER A 305 34.99 10.96 -27.83
C SER A 305 35.55 12.40 -27.78
N HIS A 306 34.67 13.40 -27.91
CA HIS A 306 35.09 14.82 -27.86
C HIS A 306 35.64 15.20 -26.47
N LEU A 307 34.98 14.72 -25.41
CA LEU A 307 35.36 14.96 -24.02
C LEU A 307 36.43 13.97 -23.51
N LYS A 308 36.90 13.03 -24.34
CA LYS A 308 37.90 12.00 -24.03
C LYS A 308 37.49 11.15 -22.81
N LEU A 309 36.19 10.86 -22.67
CA LEU A 309 35.66 10.03 -21.62
C LEU A 309 35.95 8.54 -21.88
N LYS A 310 36.16 7.76 -20.82
CA LYS A 310 36.41 6.33 -20.90
C LYS A 310 35.13 5.49 -20.86
N SER A 311 34.02 6.08 -20.41
CA SER A 311 32.71 5.47 -20.28
C SER A 311 31.62 6.41 -20.78
N LEU A 312 30.43 5.87 -21.05
CA LEU A 312 29.20 6.61 -21.31
C LEU A 312 28.38 6.83 -20.02
N ASP A 313 28.89 6.40 -18.86
CA ASP A 313 28.19 6.59 -17.60
C ASP A 313 28.22 8.06 -17.16
N GLY A 314 27.06 8.55 -16.73
CA GLY A 314 26.86 9.92 -16.32
C GLY A 314 25.99 10.73 -17.29
N VAL A 315 25.71 11.95 -16.90
CA VAL A 315 24.93 12.91 -17.73
C VAL A 315 25.69 14.21 -17.90
N LEU A 316 25.65 14.75 -19.11
CA LEU A 316 26.32 16.00 -19.47
C LEU A 316 25.46 17.21 -19.05
N VAL A 317 26.02 18.15 -18.29
CA VAL A 317 25.42 19.46 -18.06
C VAL A 317 25.52 20.28 -19.34
N ASN A 318 24.40 20.48 -20.02
CA ASN A 318 24.35 21.16 -21.31
C ASN A 318 23.81 22.60 -21.25
N TYR A 319 23.24 22.99 -20.09
CA TYR A 319 22.74 24.35 -19.87
C TYR A 319 22.74 24.71 -18.39
N ILE A 320 23.13 25.95 -18.06
CA ILE A 320 23.05 26.51 -16.72
C ILE A 320 22.38 27.88 -16.80
N GLN A 321 21.29 28.05 -16.05
CA GLN A 321 20.60 29.32 -15.94
C GLN A 321 21.41 30.30 -15.07
N ARG A 322 21.59 31.52 -15.56
CA ARG A 322 22.29 32.57 -14.83
C ARG A 322 21.61 32.89 -13.50
N LYS A 323 22.39 33.09 -12.43
CA LYS A 323 21.93 33.36 -11.07
C LYS A 323 21.15 32.21 -10.41
N SER A 324 21.19 30.98 -11.00
CA SER A 324 20.60 29.78 -10.39
C SER A 324 21.47 29.23 -9.26
N PRO A 325 20.94 28.36 -8.40
CA PRO A 325 21.74 27.62 -7.42
C PRO A 325 22.96 26.96 -8.04
N ALA A 326 22.79 26.29 -9.20
CA ALA A 326 23.87 25.65 -9.93
C ALA A 326 24.97 26.64 -10.36
N ALA A 327 24.57 27.81 -10.92
CA ALA A 327 25.54 28.84 -11.33
C ALA A 327 26.32 29.41 -10.13
N LEU A 328 25.65 29.60 -8.98
CA LEU A 328 26.27 30.18 -7.76
C LEU A 328 27.26 29.23 -7.10
N THR A 329 27.13 27.92 -7.31
CA THR A 329 28.04 26.92 -6.73
C THR A 329 29.19 26.50 -7.65
N GLY A 330 29.24 27.09 -8.83
CA GLY A 330 30.36 26.90 -9.75
C GLY A 330 30.22 25.63 -10.64
N LEU A 331 29.03 25.06 -10.75
CA LEU A 331 28.70 24.07 -11.79
C LEU A 331 28.84 24.76 -13.16
N LYS A 332 29.36 24.03 -14.16
CA LYS A 332 29.63 24.58 -15.50
C LYS A 332 29.02 23.70 -16.57
N GLU A 333 28.66 24.31 -17.70
CA GLU A 333 28.37 23.56 -18.92
C GLU A 333 29.60 22.76 -19.33
N GLY A 334 29.41 21.51 -19.70
CA GLY A 334 30.49 20.56 -19.98
C GLY A 334 30.86 19.64 -18.81
N ASP A 335 30.39 19.90 -17.58
CA ASP A 335 30.54 18.97 -16.46
C ASP A 335 29.74 17.69 -16.70
N ILE A 336 30.28 16.56 -16.28
CA ILE A 336 29.61 15.28 -16.31
C ILE A 336 29.19 14.92 -14.88
N VAL A 337 27.89 14.86 -14.62
CA VAL A 337 27.35 14.39 -13.34
C VAL A 337 27.45 12.87 -13.30
N VAL A 338 28.14 12.33 -12.31
CA VAL A 338 28.38 10.88 -12.11
C VAL A 338 27.85 10.37 -10.79
N GLU A 339 27.48 11.27 -9.88
CA GLU A 339 26.94 10.92 -8.56
C GLU A 339 26.02 12.03 -8.05
N ILE A 340 24.90 11.64 -7.39
CA ILE A 340 24.02 12.55 -6.64
C ILE A 340 23.71 11.91 -5.29
N ASN A 341 24.08 12.57 -4.19
CA ASN A 341 23.89 12.11 -2.80
C ASN A 341 24.35 10.66 -2.56
N GLY A 342 25.48 10.23 -3.15
CA GLY A 342 26.00 8.87 -3.04
C GLY A 342 25.41 7.87 -4.06
N ASN A 343 24.40 8.25 -4.82
CA ASN A 343 23.86 7.41 -5.89
C ASN A 343 24.64 7.59 -7.17
N THR A 344 25.16 6.51 -7.74
CA THR A 344 25.85 6.53 -9.03
C THR A 344 24.85 6.88 -10.14
N ILE A 345 25.21 7.82 -11.02
CA ILE A 345 24.41 8.26 -12.15
C ILE A 345 25.03 7.70 -13.43
N LYS A 346 24.29 6.91 -14.18
CA LYS A 346 24.70 6.36 -15.47
C LYS A 346 24.02 7.03 -16.65
N ASP A 347 22.76 7.45 -16.45
CA ASP A 347 21.90 8.04 -17.47
C ASP A 347 20.98 9.12 -16.87
N THR A 348 20.15 9.75 -17.69
CA THR A 348 19.20 10.79 -17.25
C THR A 348 18.15 10.24 -16.30
N ARG A 349 17.79 8.98 -16.44
CA ARG A 349 16.82 8.32 -15.55
C ARG A 349 17.37 8.17 -14.14
N ASP A 350 18.62 7.73 -13.98
CA ASP A 350 19.28 7.66 -12.68
C ASP A 350 19.33 9.06 -12.03
N ALA A 351 19.58 10.10 -12.82
CA ALA A 351 19.61 11.48 -12.33
C ALA A 351 18.21 11.94 -11.86
N GLU A 352 17.16 11.68 -12.62
CA GLU A 352 15.77 11.98 -12.26
C GLU A 352 15.36 11.24 -10.97
N LEU A 353 15.67 9.95 -10.89
CA LEU A 353 15.43 9.16 -9.70
C LEU A 353 16.19 9.68 -8.48
N ALA A 354 17.47 10.05 -8.63
CA ALA A 354 18.27 10.54 -7.52
C ALA A 354 17.77 11.88 -6.94
N VAL A 355 17.03 12.68 -7.72
CA VAL A 355 16.47 13.97 -7.24
C VAL A 355 15.00 13.86 -6.81
N SER A 356 14.32 12.73 -7.06
CA SER A 356 12.89 12.59 -6.76
C SER A 356 12.54 12.68 -5.28
N ASP A 357 13.46 12.27 -4.39
CA ASP A 357 13.26 12.30 -2.93
C ASP A 357 13.73 13.61 -2.28
N ILE A 358 14.15 14.58 -3.08
CA ILE A 358 14.68 15.85 -2.60
C ILE A 358 13.54 16.84 -2.39
N SER A 359 13.55 17.53 -1.27
CA SER A 359 12.59 18.59 -0.93
C SER A 359 13.21 19.98 -1.04
N VAL A 360 12.38 20.99 -1.19
CA VAL A 360 12.82 22.39 -1.15
C VAL A 360 13.48 22.70 0.18
N GLY A 361 14.72 23.18 0.13
CA GLY A 361 15.58 23.46 1.29
C GLY A 361 16.66 22.42 1.54
N ASP A 362 16.58 21.23 0.91
CA ASP A 362 17.60 20.20 1.04
C ASP A 362 18.91 20.62 0.36
N LYS A 363 20.02 20.13 0.92
CA LYS A 363 21.34 20.23 0.31
C LYS A 363 21.64 18.95 -0.45
N ILE A 364 22.06 19.10 -1.71
CA ILE A 364 22.46 17.98 -2.56
C ILE A 364 23.95 18.02 -2.80
N ARG A 365 24.61 16.90 -2.68
CA ARG A 365 25.99 16.68 -3.12
C ARG A 365 25.99 16.07 -4.51
N ILE A 366 26.68 16.73 -5.44
CA ILE A 366 26.80 16.27 -6.82
C ILE A 366 28.25 16.01 -7.10
N GLY A 367 28.59 14.74 -7.38
CA GLY A 367 29.89 14.34 -7.90
C GLY A 367 29.92 14.58 -9.41
N ILE A 368 30.91 15.32 -9.87
CA ILE A 368 31.09 15.63 -11.29
C ILE A 368 32.51 15.26 -11.77
N LEU A 369 32.61 15.03 -13.07
CA LEU A 369 33.91 15.02 -13.76
C LEU A 369 34.04 16.30 -14.61
N ARG A 370 35.10 17.10 -14.35
CA ARG A 370 35.47 18.29 -15.12
C ARG A 370 36.88 18.10 -15.64
N ASP A 371 37.05 18.14 -16.95
CA ASP A 371 38.34 17.88 -17.62
C ASP A 371 38.98 16.56 -17.15
N GLY A 372 38.15 15.52 -16.92
CA GLY A 372 38.58 14.21 -16.46
C GLY A 372 38.95 14.14 -14.97
N LYS A 373 38.79 15.21 -14.20
CA LYS A 373 39.07 15.27 -12.77
C LYS A 373 37.77 15.21 -11.94
N PRO A 374 37.68 14.39 -10.89
CA PRO A 374 36.53 14.36 -10.01
C PRO A 374 36.47 15.61 -9.12
N LEU A 375 35.30 16.17 -8.99
CA LEU A 375 34.98 17.32 -8.12
C LEU A 375 33.63 17.06 -7.44
N GLU A 376 33.45 17.62 -6.25
CA GLU A 376 32.16 17.62 -5.55
C GLU A 376 31.62 19.05 -5.48
N ILE A 377 30.32 19.20 -5.76
CA ILE A 377 29.59 20.45 -5.68
C ILE A 377 28.38 20.25 -4.77
N VAL A 378 28.12 21.23 -3.89
CA VAL A 378 26.95 21.21 -3.00
C VAL A 378 25.97 22.27 -3.45
N LEU A 379 24.77 21.87 -3.80
CA LEU A 379 23.64 22.71 -4.21
C LEU A 379 22.57 22.77 -3.12
N ASN A 380 21.83 23.88 -3.05
CA ASN A 380 20.59 23.95 -2.29
C ASN A 380 19.41 23.79 -3.26
N ALA A 381 18.47 22.90 -2.93
CA ALA A 381 17.21 22.79 -3.64
C ALA A 381 16.33 24.00 -3.31
N VAL A 382 15.93 24.77 -4.31
CA VAL A 382 15.01 25.90 -4.13
C VAL A 382 13.69 25.62 -4.83
N GLU A 383 12.64 26.36 -4.45
CA GLU A 383 11.35 26.27 -5.14
C GLU A 383 11.45 26.87 -6.55
N ASN A 384 10.90 26.15 -7.53
CA ASN A 384 10.75 26.68 -8.89
C ASN A 384 9.66 27.78 -8.86
N ARG A 385 10.06 29.04 -9.04
CA ARG A 385 9.18 30.22 -9.03
C ARG A 385 8.72 30.59 -10.43
#